data_239125467496fd8dac3845f284936b56
#
_entry.id   239125467496fd8dac3845f284936b56
#
_cell.length_a   1.000
_cell.length_b   1.000
_cell.length_c   1.000
_cell.angle_alpha   90.00
_cell.angle_beta   90.00
_cell.angle_gamma   90.00
#
_symmetry.space_group_name_H-M   'P 1'
#
loop_
_entity.id
_entity.type
_entity.pdbx_description
1 polymer ?
#
loop_
_entity_poly.entity_id
_entity_poly.type
_entity_poly.pdbx_seq_one_letter_code
_entity_poly.pdbx_strand_id
1 'polypeptide(L)'
;MHTKDQIFAAPIARLGDFCFDEQVVDVFPDMIQRSVPGYSNIISAIGMMAARYAQPQSRLYDLGCSLGAATQAMRRHVTQPGCHITAVDLSHPMIERARAHLSGFKSEVPVELVEADICDIAIENASVVVLNFTLQFVEPEKRAALIQRIFDGLRPGGILILSEKFRFEDAPVNELLIDLHLDFKRANGYSELEISQKRTTLENVMRTDSLPVHQARLRDAGFAHQDLWFQCFNFGSMIAIKSSEPAQP
;
A
#
# COMPACT_ATOMS: atom_id res chain seq x y z
N MET A 1 0.43 -19.15 14.67
CA MET A 1 -0.91 -19.19 14.04
C MET A 1 -1.42 -17.77 14.05
N HIS A 2 -1.81 -17.22 12.89
CA HIS A 2 -2.48 -15.91 12.87
C HIS A 2 -3.90 -16.08 13.38
N THR A 3 -4.36 -15.12 14.18
CA THR A 3 -5.74 -15.09 14.68
C THR A 3 -6.69 -14.82 13.50
N LYS A 4 -7.76 -15.60 13.39
CA LYS A 4 -8.76 -15.41 12.33
C LYS A 4 -9.49 -14.08 12.55
N ASP A 5 -9.69 -13.31 11.47
CA ASP A 5 -10.50 -12.09 11.52
C ASP A 5 -11.97 -12.43 11.80
N GLN A 6 -12.43 -12.01 12.97
CA GLN A 6 -13.81 -12.15 13.46
C GLN A 6 -14.34 -10.84 14.07
N ILE A 7 -13.66 -9.70 13.82
CA ILE A 7 -14.04 -8.40 14.40
C ILE A 7 -15.50 -8.07 14.11
N PHE A 8 -15.96 -8.39 12.92
CA PHE A 8 -17.33 -8.11 12.46
C PHE A 8 -18.25 -9.34 12.45
N ALA A 9 -17.88 -10.44 13.13
CA ALA A 9 -18.65 -11.68 13.10
C ALA A 9 -19.98 -11.62 13.91
N ALA A 10 -20.07 -10.74 14.90
CA ALA A 10 -21.27 -10.50 15.68
C ALA A 10 -21.90 -9.15 15.31
N PRO A 11 -23.24 -8.99 15.47
CA PRO A 11 -23.90 -7.70 15.26
C PRO A 11 -23.33 -6.62 16.18
N ILE A 12 -22.94 -5.47 15.60
CA ILE A 12 -22.44 -4.31 16.34
C ILE A 12 -23.54 -3.23 16.33
N ALA A 13 -24.01 -2.83 17.52
CA ALA A 13 -25.13 -1.90 17.66
C ALA A 13 -24.84 -0.50 17.09
N ARG A 14 -23.56 -0.05 17.13
CA ARG A 14 -23.12 1.24 16.57
C ARG A 14 -21.75 1.05 15.95
N LEU A 15 -21.70 1.09 14.64
CA LEU A 15 -20.45 1.06 13.87
C LEU A 15 -19.81 2.45 13.89
N GLY A 16 -18.53 2.50 14.28
CA GLY A 16 -17.67 3.67 14.10
C GLY A 16 -16.90 3.60 12.78
N ASP A 17 -16.08 4.60 12.51
CA ASP A 17 -15.16 4.56 11.39
C ASP A 17 -14.07 3.51 11.61
N PHE A 18 -13.58 2.90 10.53
CA PHE A 18 -12.51 1.90 10.61
C PHE A 18 -11.23 2.52 11.16
N CYS A 19 -10.65 1.87 12.17
CA CYS A 19 -9.41 2.29 12.80
C CYS A 19 -8.41 1.13 12.81
N PHE A 20 -7.14 1.44 12.55
CA PHE A 20 -6.04 0.47 12.63
C PHE A 20 -5.53 0.37 14.08
N ASP A 21 -6.40 -0.12 14.96
CA ASP A 21 -6.15 -0.32 16.40
C ASP A 21 -5.55 -1.69 16.73
N GLU A 22 -5.37 -1.98 18.02
CA GLU A 22 -4.81 -3.26 18.49
C GLU A 22 -5.63 -4.48 18.06
N GLN A 23 -6.96 -4.37 17.99
CA GLN A 23 -7.83 -5.49 17.58
C GLN A 23 -7.61 -5.81 16.10
N VAL A 24 -7.50 -4.78 15.26
CA VAL A 24 -7.21 -4.94 13.84
C VAL A 24 -5.80 -5.50 13.64
N VAL A 25 -4.80 -5.03 14.37
CA VAL A 25 -3.41 -5.53 14.28
C VAL A 25 -3.32 -7.04 14.48
N ASP A 26 -4.04 -7.59 15.45
CA ASP A 26 -3.99 -9.02 15.77
C ASP A 26 -4.52 -9.93 14.66
N VAL A 27 -5.47 -9.45 13.88
CA VAL A 27 -6.11 -10.21 12.79
C VAL A 27 -5.70 -9.71 11.39
N PHE A 28 -4.92 -8.65 11.28
CA PHE A 28 -4.60 -7.99 10.02
C PHE A 28 -4.02 -8.92 8.95
N PRO A 29 -3.14 -9.89 9.26
CA PRO A 29 -2.63 -10.81 8.25
C PRO A 29 -3.72 -11.69 7.62
N ASP A 30 -4.69 -12.18 8.41
CA ASP A 30 -5.85 -12.92 7.92
C ASP A 30 -6.82 -12.00 7.18
N MET A 31 -7.08 -10.83 7.76
CA MET A 31 -7.97 -9.81 7.22
C MET A 31 -7.56 -9.38 5.80
N ILE A 32 -6.27 -9.07 5.59
CA ILE A 32 -5.81 -8.55 4.31
C ILE A 32 -5.83 -9.63 3.23
N GLN A 33 -5.43 -10.86 3.55
CA GLN A 33 -5.44 -11.99 2.61
C GLN A 33 -6.85 -12.36 2.17
N ARG A 34 -7.81 -12.33 3.09
CA ARG A 34 -9.22 -12.66 2.80
C ARG A 34 -10.00 -11.51 2.14
N SER A 35 -9.46 -10.29 2.17
CA SER A 35 -10.16 -9.09 1.66
C SER A 35 -9.54 -8.50 0.40
N VAL A 36 -8.25 -8.71 0.14
CA VAL A 36 -7.54 -8.12 -1.00
C VAL A 36 -7.06 -9.20 -1.95
N PRO A 37 -7.73 -9.36 -3.11
CA PRO A 37 -7.35 -10.38 -4.09
C PRO A 37 -5.94 -10.10 -4.64
N GLY A 38 -5.11 -11.14 -4.67
CA GLY A 38 -3.75 -11.06 -5.18
C GLY A 38 -2.73 -10.36 -4.26
N TYR A 39 -3.07 -10.07 -3.00
CA TYR A 39 -2.17 -9.38 -2.06
C TYR A 39 -0.78 -10.00 -1.98
N SER A 40 -0.69 -11.33 -1.84
CA SER A 40 0.60 -12.03 -1.75
C SER A 40 1.44 -11.90 -3.04
N ASN A 41 0.80 -11.86 -4.21
CA ASN A 41 1.48 -11.65 -5.49
C ASN A 41 2.06 -10.23 -5.58
N ILE A 42 1.29 -9.23 -5.12
CA ILE A 42 1.75 -7.83 -5.07
C ILE A 42 2.95 -7.70 -4.14
N ILE A 43 2.90 -8.26 -2.92
CA ILE A 43 4.01 -8.23 -1.97
C ILE A 43 5.26 -8.89 -2.55
N SER A 44 5.13 -10.05 -3.19
CA SER A 44 6.25 -10.72 -3.84
C SER A 44 6.86 -9.87 -4.96
N ALA A 45 6.03 -9.28 -5.80
CA ALA A 45 6.47 -8.41 -6.88
C ALA A 45 7.13 -7.11 -6.39
N ILE A 46 6.65 -6.52 -5.28
CA ILE A 46 7.31 -5.37 -4.64
C ILE A 46 8.77 -5.72 -4.31
N GLY A 47 9.02 -6.88 -3.69
CA GLY A 47 10.39 -7.33 -3.40
C GLY A 47 11.25 -7.47 -4.65
N MET A 48 10.71 -8.07 -5.71
CA MET A 48 11.41 -8.25 -7.00
C MET A 48 11.71 -6.91 -7.70
N MET A 49 10.76 -5.98 -7.69
CA MET A 49 10.95 -4.64 -8.25
C MET A 49 11.95 -3.84 -7.42
N ALA A 50 11.89 -3.92 -6.09
CA ALA A 50 12.85 -3.27 -5.22
C ALA A 50 14.28 -3.77 -5.49
N ALA A 51 14.50 -5.05 -5.72
CA ALA A 51 15.81 -5.60 -6.08
C ALA A 51 16.38 -5.01 -7.39
N ARG A 52 15.50 -4.70 -8.35
CA ARG A 52 15.89 -4.16 -9.67
C ARG A 52 16.16 -2.67 -9.65
N TYR A 53 15.42 -1.92 -8.83
CA TYR A 53 15.44 -0.46 -8.82
C TYR A 53 16.23 0.13 -7.66
N ALA A 54 16.56 -0.64 -6.63
CA ALA A 54 17.44 -0.19 -5.55
C ALA A 54 18.80 0.24 -6.12
N GLN A 55 19.22 1.45 -5.77
CA GLN A 55 20.50 2.01 -6.16
C GLN A 55 21.46 2.03 -4.97
N PRO A 56 22.76 1.84 -5.14
CA PRO A 56 23.72 1.89 -4.03
C PRO A 56 23.56 3.17 -3.21
N GLN A 57 23.65 3.05 -1.88
CA GLN A 57 23.58 4.16 -0.92
C GLN A 57 22.30 5.02 -1.07
N SER A 58 21.18 4.37 -1.39
CA SER A 58 19.87 5.01 -1.48
C SER A 58 18.95 4.60 -0.36
N ARG A 59 17.84 5.33 -0.23
CA ARG A 59 16.72 4.99 0.65
C ARG A 59 15.62 4.29 -0.12
N LEU A 60 14.96 3.35 0.56
CA LEU A 60 13.71 2.77 0.13
C LEU A 60 12.63 3.18 1.15
N TYR A 61 11.45 3.52 0.69
CA TYR A 61 10.36 3.94 1.55
C TYR A 61 9.17 2.99 1.42
N ASP A 62 8.61 2.61 2.58
CA ASP A 62 7.33 1.88 2.69
C ASP A 62 6.35 2.79 3.43
N LEU A 63 5.51 3.50 2.68
CA LEU A 63 4.61 4.52 3.19
C LEU A 63 3.23 3.92 3.48
N GLY A 64 2.88 3.79 4.75
CA GLY A 64 1.76 3.00 5.25
C GLY A 64 2.14 1.54 5.37
N CYS A 65 3.23 1.27 6.09
CA CYS A 65 3.87 -0.05 6.13
C CYS A 65 3.06 -1.11 6.87
N SER A 66 2.06 -0.74 7.66
CA SER A 66 1.28 -1.64 8.51
C SER A 66 2.19 -2.58 9.31
N LEU A 67 2.03 -3.88 9.18
CA LEU A 67 2.87 -4.89 9.85
C LEU A 67 4.21 -5.17 9.15
N GLY A 68 4.59 -4.39 8.15
CA GLY A 68 5.88 -4.47 7.46
C GLY A 68 5.98 -5.55 6.39
N ALA A 69 4.87 -5.95 5.75
CA ALA A 69 4.92 -6.99 4.71
C ALA A 69 5.74 -6.58 3.48
N ALA A 70 5.51 -5.37 2.94
CA ALA A 70 6.28 -4.84 1.82
C ALA A 70 7.73 -4.54 2.25
N THR A 71 7.94 -3.96 3.43
CA THR A 71 9.26 -3.76 4.04
C THR A 71 10.06 -5.08 4.08
N GLN A 72 9.44 -6.16 4.56
CA GLN A 72 10.09 -7.46 4.65
C GLN A 72 10.40 -8.06 3.28
N ALA A 73 9.50 -7.87 2.31
CA ALA A 73 9.74 -8.31 0.93
C ALA A 73 10.94 -7.55 0.32
N MET A 74 11.04 -6.24 0.50
CA MET A 74 12.20 -5.45 0.08
C MET A 74 13.49 -5.92 0.76
N ARG A 75 13.49 -6.11 2.08
CA ARG A 75 14.65 -6.60 2.84
C ARG A 75 15.22 -7.92 2.35
N ARG A 76 14.36 -8.81 1.85
CA ARG A 76 14.77 -10.14 1.36
C ARG A 76 15.43 -10.11 0.00
N HIS A 77 15.13 -9.11 -0.81
CA HIS A 77 15.52 -9.09 -2.21
C HIS A 77 16.58 -8.04 -2.53
N VAL A 78 16.65 -6.96 -1.76
CA VAL A 78 17.63 -5.88 -2.00
C VAL A 78 19.01 -6.29 -1.52
N THR A 79 19.97 -6.24 -2.43
CA THR A 79 21.37 -6.57 -2.19
C THR A 79 22.32 -5.41 -2.45
N GLN A 80 21.81 -4.25 -2.87
CA GLN A 80 22.62 -3.07 -3.16
C GLN A 80 23.24 -2.52 -1.86
N PRO A 81 24.56 -2.23 -1.87
CA PRO A 81 25.27 -1.80 -0.68
C PRO A 81 24.80 -0.42 -0.20
N GLY A 82 24.73 -0.25 1.10
CA GLY A 82 24.38 1.03 1.74
C GLY A 82 22.92 1.44 1.58
N CYS A 83 22.04 0.54 1.11
CA CYS A 83 20.61 0.76 1.13
C CYS A 83 20.07 0.64 2.55
N HIS A 84 19.05 1.45 2.87
CA HIS A 84 18.23 1.27 4.06
C HIS A 84 16.76 1.57 3.77
N ILE A 85 15.87 1.02 4.57
CA ILE A 85 14.41 1.18 4.41
C ILE A 85 13.90 2.09 5.52
N THR A 86 13.13 3.11 5.15
CA THR A 86 12.29 3.89 6.07
C THR A 86 10.85 3.42 5.89
N ALA A 87 10.31 2.79 6.91
CA ALA A 87 8.95 2.26 6.92
C ALA A 87 8.09 3.09 7.87
N VAL A 88 7.04 3.68 7.34
CA VAL A 88 6.23 4.70 8.03
C VAL A 88 4.80 4.22 8.17
N ASP A 89 4.22 4.39 9.35
CA ASP A 89 2.78 4.20 9.58
C ASP A 89 2.30 5.17 10.66
N LEU A 90 1.05 5.61 10.58
CA LEU A 90 0.45 6.49 11.57
C LEU A 90 0.00 5.73 12.82
N SER A 91 -0.27 4.44 12.69
CA SER A 91 -0.77 3.59 13.77
C SER A 91 0.35 3.10 14.67
N HIS A 92 0.38 3.58 15.93
CA HIS A 92 1.29 3.08 16.95
C HIS A 92 1.24 1.55 17.11
N PRO A 93 0.07 0.89 17.23
CA PRO A 93 0.00 -0.55 17.34
C PRO A 93 0.58 -1.29 16.11
N MET A 94 0.42 -0.73 14.89
CA MET A 94 1.02 -1.30 13.68
C MET A 94 2.55 -1.23 13.74
N ILE A 95 3.12 -0.08 14.11
CA ILE A 95 4.58 0.12 14.23
C ILE A 95 5.19 -0.83 15.26
N GLU A 96 4.59 -0.96 16.45
CA GLU A 96 5.09 -1.88 17.48
C GLU A 96 5.05 -3.35 17.02
N ARG A 97 3.98 -3.75 16.36
CA ARG A 97 3.88 -5.10 15.80
C ARG A 97 4.86 -5.32 14.63
N ALA A 98 5.05 -4.33 13.75
CA ALA A 98 6.03 -4.37 12.68
C ALA A 98 7.46 -4.52 13.24
N ARG A 99 7.79 -3.80 14.32
CA ARG A 99 9.07 -3.90 15.02
C ARG A 99 9.35 -5.34 15.49
N ALA A 100 8.35 -5.95 16.13
CA ALA A 100 8.44 -7.33 16.58
C ALA A 100 8.63 -8.32 15.41
N HIS A 101 7.88 -8.15 14.32
CA HIS A 101 7.98 -9.00 13.13
C HIS A 101 9.34 -8.88 12.45
N LEU A 102 9.82 -7.65 12.23
CA LEU A 102 11.06 -7.39 11.51
C LEU A 102 12.30 -7.77 12.30
N SER A 103 12.25 -7.71 13.65
CA SER A 103 13.37 -8.13 14.51
C SER A 103 13.68 -9.62 14.43
N GLY A 104 12.69 -10.46 14.09
CA GLY A 104 12.87 -11.90 13.90
C GLY A 104 13.64 -12.31 12.65
N PHE A 105 13.93 -11.36 11.74
CA PHE A 105 14.60 -11.64 10.48
C PHE A 105 15.96 -10.95 10.39
N LYS A 106 17.00 -11.71 10.13
CA LYS A 106 18.32 -11.18 9.82
C LYS A 106 18.34 -10.65 8.37
N SER A 107 18.83 -9.44 8.18
CA SER A 107 19.09 -8.84 6.86
C SER A 107 20.18 -7.79 6.99
N GLU A 108 20.94 -7.61 5.93
CA GLU A 108 21.97 -6.57 5.81
C GLU A 108 21.38 -5.18 5.54
N VAL A 109 20.11 -5.14 5.12
CA VAL A 109 19.39 -3.88 4.88
C VAL A 109 18.71 -3.44 6.18
N PRO A 110 19.20 -2.35 6.83
CA PRO A 110 18.61 -1.81 8.03
C PRO A 110 17.22 -1.22 7.74
N VAL A 111 16.35 -1.26 8.75
CA VAL A 111 15.01 -0.67 8.71
C VAL A 111 14.86 0.32 9.85
N GLU A 112 14.44 1.52 9.50
CA GLU A 112 13.95 2.54 10.42
C GLU A 112 12.42 2.53 10.39
N LEU A 113 11.79 2.28 11.55
CA LEU A 113 10.34 2.35 11.72
C LEU A 113 9.99 3.71 12.30
N VAL A 114 9.12 4.44 11.61
CA VAL A 114 8.71 5.80 11.95
C VAL A 114 7.20 5.86 12.13
N GLU A 115 6.77 6.28 13.33
CA GLU A 115 5.36 6.58 13.61
C GLU A 115 5.08 8.02 13.21
N ALA A 116 4.44 8.23 12.06
CA ALA A 116 4.14 9.56 11.54
C ALA A 116 3.08 9.53 10.42
N ASP A 117 2.49 10.69 10.13
CA ASP A 117 1.70 10.88 8.90
C ASP A 117 2.65 10.88 7.69
N ILE A 118 2.38 10.04 6.71
CA ILE A 118 3.16 9.96 5.48
C ILE A 118 3.17 11.28 4.69
N CYS A 119 2.17 12.13 4.91
CA CYS A 119 2.10 13.46 4.32
C CYS A 119 3.13 14.44 4.91
N ASP A 120 3.71 14.14 6.07
CA ASP A 120 4.68 15.01 6.74
C ASP A 120 6.13 14.51 6.62
N ILE A 121 6.31 13.31 6.04
CA ILE A 121 7.64 12.72 5.87
C ILE A 121 8.40 13.37 4.70
N ALA A 122 9.64 13.72 4.94
CA ALA A 122 10.57 14.09 3.88
C ALA A 122 10.99 12.83 3.10
N ILE A 123 10.87 12.88 1.79
CA ILE A 123 11.34 11.82 0.88
C ILE A 123 12.63 12.32 0.23
N GLU A 124 13.75 11.66 0.53
CA GLU A 124 15.06 12.08 0.08
C GLU A 124 15.89 10.89 -0.37
N ASN A 125 16.68 11.08 -1.43
CA ASN A 125 17.61 10.08 -1.90
C ASN A 125 16.95 8.71 -2.17
N ALA A 126 15.69 8.70 -2.59
CA ALA A 126 14.90 7.49 -2.75
C ALA A 126 15.18 6.81 -4.08
N SER A 127 15.39 5.50 -4.08
CA SER A 127 15.40 4.69 -5.30
C SER A 127 14.12 3.89 -5.48
N VAL A 128 13.43 3.57 -4.38
CA VAL A 128 12.14 2.85 -4.38
C VAL A 128 11.22 3.49 -3.36
N VAL A 129 9.99 3.76 -3.76
CA VAL A 129 8.92 4.17 -2.85
C VAL A 129 7.71 3.26 -3.08
N VAL A 130 7.11 2.78 -1.99
CA VAL A 130 5.94 1.91 -2.01
C VAL A 130 4.80 2.60 -1.28
N LEU A 131 3.64 2.65 -1.93
CA LEU A 131 2.32 2.94 -1.37
C LEU A 131 1.43 1.73 -1.64
N ASN A 132 1.31 0.83 -0.67
CA ASN A 132 0.58 -0.43 -0.89
C ASN A 132 -0.77 -0.43 -0.17
N PHE A 133 -1.82 -0.01 -0.88
CA PHE A 133 -3.18 0.21 -0.38
C PHE A 133 -3.26 1.29 0.70
N THR A 134 -2.49 2.35 0.53
CA THR A 134 -2.34 3.43 1.52
C THR A 134 -2.95 4.75 1.05
N LEU A 135 -2.73 5.16 -0.22
CA LEU A 135 -3.14 6.47 -0.71
C LEU A 135 -4.66 6.68 -0.61
N GLN A 136 -5.45 5.61 -0.71
CA GLN A 136 -6.92 5.64 -0.57
C GLN A 136 -7.40 6.11 0.81
N PHE A 137 -6.54 6.10 1.83
CA PHE A 137 -6.82 6.60 3.19
C PHE A 137 -6.32 8.04 3.40
N VAL A 138 -5.52 8.57 2.49
CA VAL A 138 -5.09 9.97 2.50
C VAL A 138 -6.22 10.84 1.97
N GLU A 139 -6.42 12.01 2.58
CA GLU A 139 -7.39 12.99 2.09
C GLU A 139 -7.13 13.34 0.63
N PRO A 140 -8.17 13.38 -0.24
CA PRO A 140 -8.01 13.59 -1.67
C PRO A 140 -7.18 14.85 -2.02
N GLU A 141 -7.33 15.91 -1.24
CA GLU A 141 -6.67 17.20 -1.42
C GLU A 141 -5.16 17.13 -1.18
N LYS A 142 -4.70 16.17 -0.36
CA LYS A 142 -3.28 15.99 -0.02
C LYS A 142 -2.55 15.05 -0.99
N ARG A 143 -3.28 14.22 -1.76
CA ARG A 143 -2.71 13.14 -2.58
C ARG A 143 -1.74 13.65 -3.65
N ALA A 144 -2.10 14.73 -4.34
CA ALA A 144 -1.27 15.31 -5.39
C ALA A 144 0.07 15.82 -4.82
N ALA A 145 0.03 16.52 -3.69
CA ALA A 145 1.23 17.01 -3.02
C ALA A 145 2.13 15.88 -2.52
N LEU A 146 1.55 14.78 -2.00
CA LEU A 146 2.30 13.60 -1.59
C LEU A 146 3.00 12.94 -2.79
N ILE A 147 2.31 12.73 -3.90
CA ILE A 147 2.90 12.14 -5.12
C ILE A 147 3.99 13.05 -5.71
N GLN A 148 3.80 14.39 -5.69
CA GLN A 148 4.83 15.33 -6.10
C GLN A 148 6.08 15.22 -5.22
N ARG A 149 5.93 15.17 -3.91
CA ARG A 149 7.06 15.01 -2.96
C ARG A 149 7.79 13.70 -3.19
N ILE A 150 7.07 12.61 -3.48
CA ILE A 150 7.68 11.33 -3.84
C ILE A 150 8.51 11.47 -5.11
N PHE A 151 7.95 12.10 -6.14
CA PHE A 151 8.67 12.34 -7.40
C PHE A 151 9.95 13.16 -7.17
N ASP A 152 9.85 14.24 -6.42
CA ASP A 152 10.99 15.12 -6.14
C ASP A 152 12.09 14.38 -5.39
N GLY A 153 11.73 13.57 -4.39
CA GLY A 153 12.66 12.80 -3.57
C GLY A 153 13.27 11.57 -4.24
N LEU A 154 12.65 11.08 -5.32
CA LEU A 154 13.18 9.97 -6.10
C LEU A 154 14.43 10.40 -6.88
N ARG A 155 15.45 9.54 -6.86
CA ARG A 155 16.60 9.63 -7.78
C ARG A 155 16.15 9.41 -9.22
N PRO A 156 16.91 9.93 -10.22
CA PRO A 156 16.75 9.52 -11.61
C PRO A 156 16.79 7.99 -11.73
N GLY A 157 15.87 7.41 -12.48
CA GLY A 157 15.70 5.96 -12.60
C GLY A 157 15.02 5.27 -11.41
N GLY A 158 14.61 6.03 -10.38
CA GLY A 158 13.86 5.48 -9.25
C GLY A 158 12.40 5.15 -9.58
N ILE A 159 11.79 4.29 -8.76
CA ILE A 159 10.44 3.77 -8.98
C ILE A 159 9.49 4.07 -7.80
N LEU A 160 8.26 4.43 -8.13
CA LEU A 160 7.11 4.38 -7.24
C LEU A 160 6.27 3.14 -7.59
N ILE A 161 5.91 2.34 -6.59
CA ILE A 161 4.96 1.24 -6.69
C ILE A 161 3.72 1.65 -5.90
N LEU A 162 2.58 1.77 -6.60
CA LEU A 162 1.32 2.25 -6.06
C LEU A 162 0.23 1.20 -6.25
N SER A 163 -0.24 0.59 -5.17
CA SER A 163 -1.36 -0.35 -5.19
C SER A 163 -2.57 0.27 -4.54
N GLU A 164 -3.73 0.18 -5.19
CA GLU A 164 -4.97 0.81 -4.74
C GLU A 164 -6.21 -0.01 -5.12
N LYS A 165 -7.30 0.22 -4.42
CA LYS A 165 -8.63 -0.17 -4.87
C LYS A 165 -9.16 0.92 -5.82
N PHE A 166 -9.67 0.50 -6.98
CA PHE A 166 -10.18 1.42 -8.01
C PHE A 166 -11.70 1.51 -8.00
N ARG A 167 -12.18 2.68 -8.42
CA ARG A 167 -13.54 2.90 -8.87
C ARG A 167 -13.55 2.97 -10.39
N PHE A 168 -14.56 2.41 -11.02
CA PHE A 168 -14.73 2.47 -12.48
C PHE A 168 -15.85 3.47 -12.81
N GLU A 169 -15.68 4.20 -13.91
CA GLU A 169 -16.63 5.22 -14.36
C GLU A 169 -17.85 4.59 -15.05
N ASP A 170 -17.65 3.46 -15.73
CA ASP A 170 -18.74 2.67 -16.31
C ASP A 170 -19.48 1.94 -15.17
N ALA A 171 -20.74 2.32 -14.95
CA ALA A 171 -21.52 1.83 -13.82
C ALA A 171 -21.72 0.30 -13.85
N PRO A 172 -22.15 -0.33 -14.97
CA PRO A 172 -22.26 -1.77 -15.06
C PRO A 172 -20.95 -2.52 -14.76
N VAL A 173 -19.82 -2.03 -15.26
CA VAL A 173 -18.50 -2.62 -14.98
C VAL A 173 -18.12 -2.45 -13.52
N ASN A 174 -18.37 -1.29 -12.94
CA ASN A 174 -18.10 -1.01 -11.53
C ASN A 174 -18.92 -1.92 -10.61
N GLU A 175 -20.20 -2.11 -10.87
CA GLU A 175 -21.08 -3.04 -10.13
C GLU A 175 -20.58 -4.48 -10.22
N LEU A 176 -20.30 -4.96 -11.43
CA LEU A 176 -19.76 -6.31 -11.65
C LEU A 176 -18.48 -6.56 -10.84
N LEU A 177 -17.53 -5.63 -10.86
CA LEU A 177 -16.26 -5.79 -10.17
C LEU A 177 -16.40 -5.68 -8.65
N ILE A 178 -17.37 -4.92 -8.15
CA ILE A 178 -17.74 -4.90 -6.73
C ILE A 178 -18.32 -6.27 -6.34
N ASP A 179 -19.26 -6.81 -7.12
CA ASP A 179 -19.90 -8.09 -6.82
C ASP A 179 -18.89 -9.25 -6.84
N LEU A 180 -18.00 -9.30 -7.82
CA LEU A 180 -16.91 -10.29 -7.86
C LEU A 180 -15.98 -10.17 -6.63
N HIS A 181 -15.71 -8.96 -6.15
CA HIS A 181 -14.95 -8.78 -4.91
C HIS A 181 -15.73 -9.27 -3.67
N LEU A 182 -17.05 -9.07 -3.63
CA LEU A 182 -17.88 -9.61 -2.54
C LEU A 182 -17.89 -11.15 -2.59
N ASP A 183 -17.98 -11.75 -3.77
CA ASP A 183 -17.88 -13.20 -3.96
C ASP A 183 -16.52 -13.75 -3.52
N PHE A 184 -15.45 -13.04 -3.82
CA PHE A 184 -14.12 -13.37 -3.30
C PHE A 184 -14.07 -13.39 -1.78
N LYS A 185 -14.67 -12.41 -1.11
CA LYS A 185 -14.76 -12.41 0.37
C LYS A 185 -15.57 -13.58 0.90
N ARG A 186 -16.71 -13.89 0.27
CA ARG A 186 -17.56 -15.05 0.63
C ARG A 186 -16.77 -16.36 0.49
N ALA A 187 -16.07 -16.54 -0.63
CA ALA A 187 -15.24 -17.69 -0.89
C ALA A 187 -14.10 -17.85 0.13
N ASN A 188 -13.62 -16.74 0.70
CA ASN A 188 -12.65 -16.72 1.79
C ASN A 188 -13.28 -16.79 3.19
N GLY A 189 -14.57 -17.12 3.29
CA GLY A 189 -15.26 -17.45 4.54
C GLY A 189 -15.73 -16.26 5.35
N TYR A 190 -15.94 -15.08 4.76
CA TYR A 190 -16.69 -13.99 5.38
C TYR A 190 -18.19 -14.20 5.19
N SER A 191 -18.96 -13.98 6.25
CA SER A 191 -20.43 -13.92 6.22
C SER A 191 -20.94 -12.61 5.62
N GLU A 192 -22.19 -12.55 5.22
CA GLU A 192 -22.84 -11.32 4.75
C GLU A 192 -22.81 -10.21 5.81
N LEU A 193 -22.96 -10.58 7.08
CA LEU A 193 -22.92 -9.64 8.20
C LEU A 193 -21.52 -8.99 8.31
N GLU A 194 -20.45 -9.81 8.29
CA GLU A 194 -19.07 -9.31 8.34
C GLU A 194 -18.77 -8.38 7.15
N ILE A 195 -19.20 -8.77 5.96
CA ILE A 195 -19.01 -7.97 4.73
C ILE A 195 -19.73 -6.62 4.85
N SER A 196 -20.98 -6.64 5.28
CA SER A 196 -21.80 -5.43 5.42
C SER A 196 -21.25 -4.48 6.48
N GLN A 197 -20.97 -4.99 7.68
CA GLN A 197 -20.45 -4.16 8.78
C GLN A 197 -19.08 -3.55 8.42
N LYS A 198 -18.17 -4.35 7.87
CA LYS A 198 -16.85 -3.87 7.43
C LYS A 198 -16.94 -2.84 6.31
N ARG A 199 -17.87 -3.01 5.37
CA ARG A 199 -18.11 -2.03 4.31
C ARG A 199 -18.54 -0.69 4.90
N THR A 200 -19.51 -0.69 5.82
CA THR A 200 -20.01 0.53 6.47
C THR A 200 -18.88 1.28 7.21
N THR A 201 -18.01 0.56 7.94
CA THR A 201 -16.89 1.21 8.66
C THR A 201 -15.85 1.81 7.72
N LEU A 202 -15.65 1.25 6.52
CA LEU A 202 -14.67 1.72 5.55
C LEU A 202 -15.18 2.86 4.65
N GLU A 203 -16.49 3.01 4.47
CA GLU A 203 -17.07 3.98 3.52
C GLU A 203 -16.65 5.43 3.80
N ASN A 204 -16.41 5.80 5.06
CA ASN A 204 -16.02 7.15 5.44
C ASN A 204 -14.51 7.40 5.34
N VAL A 205 -13.69 6.36 5.49
CA VAL A 205 -12.23 6.51 5.62
C VAL A 205 -11.48 6.10 4.36
N MET A 206 -12.03 5.18 3.56
CA MET A 206 -11.41 4.70 2.32
C MET A 206 -12.09 5.37 1.11
N ARG A 207 -11.42 6.32 0.49
CA ARG A 207 -11.90 7.07 -0.68
C ARG A 207 -11.13 6.64 -1.92
N THR A 208 -11.79 5.85 -2.78
CA THR A 208 -11.15 5.28 -3.99
C THR A 208 -11.20 6.26 -5.15
N ASP A 209 -10.10 6.33 -5.91
CA ASP A 209 -10.01 7.02 -7.19
C ASP A 209 -10.13 6.03 -8.36
N SER A 210 -10.37 6.53 -9.56
CA SER A 210 -10.30 5.73 -10.78
C SER A 210 -8.85 5.63 -11.29
N LEU A 211 -8.56 4.60 -12.09
CA LEU A 211 -7.25 4.44 -12.71
C LEU A 211 -6.81 5.68 -13.53
N PRO A 212 -7.68 6.32 -14.37
CA PRO A 212 -7.33 7.55 -15.05
C PRO A 212 -6.91 8.70 -14.11
N VAL A 213 -7.57 8.83 -12.94
CA VAL A 213 -7.23 9.85 -11.94
C VAL A 213 -5.83 9.61 -11.37
N HIS A 214 -5.50 8.36 -11.04
CA HIS A 214 -4.14 8.02 -10.59
C HIS A 214 -3.11 8.29 -11.68
N GLN A 215 -3.38 7.88 -12.92
CA GLN A 215 -2.49 8.12 -14.05
C GLN A 215 -2.27 9.61 -14.33
N ALA A 216 -3.33 10.44 -14.25
CA ALA A 216 -3.21 11.88 -14.38
C ALA A 216 -2.31 12.47 -13.29
N ARG A 217 -2.56 12.11 -12.02
CA ARG A 217 -1.77 12.55 -10.87
C ARG A 217 -0.28 12.19 -10.99
N LEU A 218 0.03 11.00 -11.50
CA LEU A 218 1.42 10.58 -11.73
C LEU A 218 2.06 11.38 -12.88
N ARG A 219 1.35 11.62 -13.99
CA ARG A 219 1.86 12.45 -15.09
C ARG A 219 2.10 13.90 -14.65
N ASP A 220 1.14 14.47 -13.91
CA ASP A 220 1.23 15.85 -13.43
C ASP A 220 2.41 16.05 -12.47
N ALA A 221 2.78 15.03 -11.69
CA ALA A 221 3.97 15.02 -10.86
C ALA A 221 5.29 14.88 -11.66
N GLY A 222 5.23 14.49 -12.94
CA GLY A 222 6.41 14.40 -13.81
C GLY A 222 6.89 12.98 -14.11
N PHE A 223 6.16 11.93 -13.72
CA PHE A 223 6.53 10.55 -14.09
C PHE A 223 6.36 10.33 -15.60
N ALA A 224 7.48 10.10 -16.29
CA ALA A 224 7.51 9.88 -17.74
C ALA A 224 6.98 8.50 -18.13
N HIS A 225 7.19 7.50 -17.27
CA HIS A 225 6.83 6.12 -17.52
C HIS A 225 5.94 5.62 -16.40
N GLN A 226 4.75 5.17 -16.74
CA GLN A 226 3.80 4.62 -15.77
C GLN A 226 2.84 3.66 -16.46
N ASP A 227 2.47 2.59 -15.77
CA ASP A 227 1.44 1.67 -16.23
C ASP A 227 0.89 0.81 -15.09
N LEU A 228 -0.24 0.16 -15.38
CA LEU A 228 -0.82 -0.87 -14.55
C LEU A 228 -0.13 -2.20 -14.85
N TRP A 229 0.50 -2.83 -13.87
CA TRP A 229 1.16 -4.12 -14.04
C TRP A 229 0.37 -5.29 -13.44
N PHE A 230 -0.57 -4.99 -12.52
CA PHE A 230 -1.42 -6.01 -11.87
C PHE A 230 -2.83 -5.46 -11.68
N GLN A 231 -3.83 -6.30 -11.98
CA GLN A 231 -5.22 -6.03 -11.62
C GLN A 231 -5.94 -7.34 -11.30
N CYS A 232 -6.73 -7.34 -10.22
CA CYS A 232 -7.69 -8.38 -9.90
C CYS A 232 -8.96 -7.73 -9.38
N PHE A 233 -10.06 -7.89 -10.12
CA PHE A 233 -11.32 -7.15 -9.91
C PHE A 233 -11.06 -5.63 -9.86
N ASN A 234 -11.45 -4.99 -8.76
CA ASN A 234 -11.25 -3.57 -8.52
C ASN A 234 -10.02 -3.24 -7.65
N PHE A 235 -9.05 -4.16 -7.57
CA PHE A 235 -7.75 -3.94 -6.95
C PHE A 235 -6.65 -3.97 -8.00
N GLY A 236 -5.76 -3.01 -7.96
CA GLY A 236 -4.66 -2.99 -8.90
C GLY A 236 -3.38 -2.41 -8.32
N SER A 237 -2.28 -2.63 -9.02
CA SER A 237 -0.98 -2.09 -8.70
C SER A 237 -0.33 -1.48 -9.94
N MET A 238 0.12 -0.25 -9.79
CA MET A 238 0.76 0.56 -10.80
C MET A 238 2.25 0.71 -10.48
N ILE A 239 3.03 0.96 -11.51
CA ILE A 239 4.41 1.42 -11.41
C ILE A 239 4.52 2.79 -12.05
N ALA A 240 5.40 3.63 -11.50
CA ALA A 240 5.78 4.90 -12.10
C ALA A 240 7.30 5.11 -11.93
N ILE A 241 8.00 5.40 -13.02
CA ILE A 241 9.46 5.48 -13.06
C ILE A 241 9.86 6.92 -13.41
N LYS A 242 10.72 7.49 -12.56
CA LYS A 242 11.35 8.79 -12.85
C LYS A 242 12.42 8.60 -13.93
N SER A 243 12.38 9.40 -15.00
CA SER A 243 13.37 9.32 -16.06
C SER A 243 14.80 9.41 -15.53
N SER A 244 15.71 8.65 -16.14
CA SER A 244 17.15 8.75 -15.87
C SER A 244 17.80 9.94 -16.57
N GLU A 245 17.15 10.46 -17.63
CA GLU A 245 17.60 11.64 -18.34
C GLU A 245 16.89 12.89 -17.80
N PRO A 246 17.56 14.03 -17.66
CA PRO A 246 16.88 15.29 -17.37
C PRO A 246 15.85 15.56 -18.46
N ALA A 247 14.66 16.07 -18.09
CA ALA A 247 13.67 16.50 -19.05
C ALA A 247 14.35 17.43 -20.07
N GLN A 248 14.31 17.06 -21.36
CA GLN A 248 14.79 17.96 -22.41
C GLN A 248 13.89 19.21 -22.39
N PRO A 249 14.46 20.40 -22.44
CA PRO A 249 13.72 21.65 -22.38
C PRO A 249 12.76 21.85 -23.57
#